data_1205d5983591d39c11a16b0db0b8bc80
#
_entry.id   1205d5983591d39c11a16b0db0b8bc80
#
_cell.length_a   1.000
_cell.length_b   1.000
_cell.length_c   1.000
_cell.angle_alpha   90.00
_cell.angle_beta   90.00
_cell.angle_gamma   90.00
#
_symmetry.space_group_name_H-M   'P 1'
#
loop_
_entity.id
_entity.type
_entity.pdbx_description
1 polymer ?
#
loop_
_entity_poly.entity_id
_entity_poly.type
_entity_poly.pdbx_seq_one_letter_code
_entity_poly.pdbx_strand_id
1 'polypeptide(L)'
;LSAIDSAAVRADSVPARTQFPAQSNGRFVKLQDLRYGENPHQQAAFYRDLYPAPGSLVSARQLQGKELSYNNIADADAAWECVKSFDAPACVIVKHANPCGVAEGVDAQEAYAKAFQTDPTSAFGGIIAFNRTVDQAAAQAVSKQFVEVLMAPAYTGEALAMLKAKANLRVLEISLDGVKPGGHSAWERGLNAHDVKRVGSGLLIQSADNHELARADFKLVTQKAPTEQQIDDLLFA
;
A
#
# COMPACT_ATOMS: atom_id res chain seq x y z
N LEU A 1 3.21 -18.78 -8.42
CA LEU A 1 3.16 -18.92 -9.89
C LEU A 1 3.89 -20.21 -10.28
N SER A 2 3.15 -21.28 -10.59
CA SER A 2 3.75 -22.45 -11.22
C SER A 2 3.89 -22.14 -12.70
N ALA A 3 5.12 -21.86 -13.17
CA ALA A 3 5.42 -21.83 -14.58
C ALA A 3 5.40 -23.28 -15.08
N ILE A 4 4.38 -23.66 -15.84
CA ILE A 4 4.41 -24.88 -16.65
C ILE A 4 4.91 -24.42 -18.01
N ASP A 5 6.19 -24.59 -18.26
CA ASP A 5 6.77 -24.38 -19.57
C ASP A 5 6.43 -25.60 -20.44
N SER A 6 5.41 -25.47 -21.29
CA SER A 6 5.03 -26.50 -22.27
C SER A 6 5.61 -26.24 -23.65
N ALA A 7 6.43 -25.21 -23.82
CA ALA A 7 7.16 -25.00 -25.05
C ALA A 7 8.21 -26.10 -25.19
N ALA A 8 8.13 -26.89 -26.25
CA ALA A 8 9.15 -27.87 -26.60
C ALA A 8 10.50 -27.15 -26.80
N VAL A 9 11.28 -27.09 -25.74
CA VAL A 9 12.64 -26.57 -25.77
C VAL A 9 13.46 -27.58 -26.57
N ARG A 10 13.97 -27.16 -27.73
CA ARG A 10 14.98 -27.93 -28.44
C ARG A 10 16.19 -28.10 -27.53
N ALA A 11 16.72 -29.33 -27.48
CA ALA A 11 17.71 -29.79 -26.48
C ALA A 11 19.05 -29.00 -26.46
N ASP A 12 19.28 -28.05 -27.37
CA ASP A 12 20.58 -27.41 -27.54
C ASP A 12 20.71 -25.97 -26.98
N SER A 13 19.66 -25.45 -26.35
CA SER A 13 19.75 -24.16 -25.63
C SER A 13 18.86 -24.18 -24.40
N VAL A 14 19.44 -24.35 -23.24
CA VAL A 14 18.76 -24.03 -21.98
C VAL A 14 18.64 -22.51 -21.95
N PRO A 15 17.46 -21.90 -22.15
CA PRO A 15 17.33 -20.47 -22.04
C PRO A 15 17.73 -20.05 -20.62
N ALA A 16 18.48 -18.95 -20.51
CA ALA A 16 18.74 -18.35 -19.23
C ALA A 16 17.41 -18.24 -18.48
N ARG A 17 17.35 -18.68 -17.21
CA ARG A 17 16.17 -18.54 -16.37
C ARG A 17 15.82 -17.06 -16.30
N THR A 18 14.77 -16.65 -17.01
CA THR A 18 14.25 -15.29 -16.92
C THR A 18 13.30 -15.22 -15.73
N GLN A 19 13.23 -14.07 -15.12
CA GLN A 19 12.27 -13.78 -14.05
C GLN A 19 10.81 -13.99 -14.55
N PHE A 20 10.59 -13.83 -15.85
CA PHE A 20 9.30 -13.94 -16.51
C PHE A 20 9.27 -15.18 -17.40
N PRO A 21 8.47 -16.22 -17.06
CA PRO A 21 8.36 -17.45 -17.84
C PRO A 21 7.60 -17.22 -19.14
N ALA A 22 7.77 -18.14 -20.11
CA ALA A 22 7.07 -18.08 -21.42
C ALA A 22 5.54 -18.09 -21.27
N GLN A 23 5.00 -18.70 -20.23
CA GLN A 23 3.57 -18.71 -19.89
C GLN A 23 3.38 -18.36 -18.43
N SER A 24 2.42 -17.48 -18.12
CA SER A 24 2.07 -17.10 -16.76
C SER A 24 0.67 -17.60 -16.42
N ASN A 25 0.57 -18.37 -15.31
CA ASN A 25 -0.69 -18.83 -14.75
C ASN A 25 -0.84 -18.30 -13.34
N GLY A 26 -1.92 -17.56 -13.06
CA GLY A 26 -2.27 -17.07 -11.73
C GLY A 26 -3.43 -17.86 -11.13
N ARG A 27 -3.41 -18.09 -9.81
CA ARG A 27 -4.54 -18.62 -9.05
C ARG A 27 -4.94 -17.61 -8.00
N PHE A 28 -6.21 -17.22 -8.06
CA PHE A 28 -6.78 -16.24 -7.14
C PHE A 28 -8.02 -16.82 -6.46
N VAL A 29 -8.19 -16.51 -5.18
CA VAL A 29 -9.36 -16.90 -4.39
C VAL A 29 -10.24 -15.67 -4.21
N LYS A 30 -11.53 -15.78 -4.58
CA LYS A 30 -12.48 -14.68 -4.41
C LYS A 30 -12.73 -14.43 -2.92
N LEU A 31 -12.58 -13.19 -2.49
CA LEU A 31 -12.89 -12.72 -1.14
C LEU A 31 -14.34 -12.25 -1.05
N GLN A 32 -14.76 -11.40 -2.01
CA GLN A 32 -16.12 -10.87 -2.03
C GLN A 32 -16.54 -10.41 -3.43
N ASP A 33 -17.84 -10.37 -3.67
CA ASP A 33 -18.43 -9.64 -4.77
C ASP A 33 -18.56 -8.16 -4.37
N LEU A 34 -18.18 -7.27 -5.27
CA LEU A 34 -18.27 -5.84 -5.03
C LEU A 34 -19.57 -5.30 -5.62
N ARG A 35 -20.13 -4.27 -4.99
CA ARG A 35 -21.40 -3.69 -5.43
C ARG A 35 -21.35 -3.20 -6.87
N TYR A 36 -20.19 -2.64 -7.30
CA TYR A 36 -19.88 -2.19 -8.66
C TYR A 36 -18.35 -2.02 -8.77
N GLY A 37 -17.86 -1.78 -9.98
CA GLY A 37 -16.44 -1.51 -10.23
C GLY A 37 -16.08 -0.04 -9.97
N GLU A 38 -15.18 0.51 -10.76
CA GLU A 38 -14.84 1.93 -10.72
C GLU A 38 -16.10 2.81 -10.97
N ASN A 39 -16.94 2.38 -11.89
CA ASN A 39 -18.20 3.04 -12.23
C ASN A 39 -19.42 2.17 -11.90
N PRO A 40 -20.61 2.78 -11.62
CA PRO A 40 -21.79 2.07 -11.14
C PRO A 40 -22.34 0.98 -12.07
N HIS A 41 -22.06 1.06 -13.38
CA HIS A 41 -22.54 0.08 -14.38
C HIS A 41 -21.61 -1.14 -14.53
N GLN A 42 -20.44 -1.14 -13.90
CA GLN A 42 -19.45 -2.21 -13.96
C GLN A 42 -19.67 -3.23 -12.85
N GLN A 43 -19.54 -4.52 -13.18
CA GLN A 43 -19.48 -5.59 -12.18
C GLN A 43 -18.04 -5.77 -11.72
N ALA A 44 -17.85 -6.10 -10.43
CA ALA A 44 -16.53 -6.31 -9.86
C ALA A 44 -16.54 -7.34 -8.73
N ALA A 45 -15.39 -7.92 -8.48
CA ALA A 45 -15.14 -8.78 -7.35
C ALA A 45 -13.71 -8.59 -6.87
N PHE A 46 -13.48 -8.81 -5.58
CA PHE A 46 -12.16 -8.76 -4.96
C PHE A 46 -11.61 -10.16 -4.77
N TYR A 47 -10.37 -10.36 -5.17
CA TYR A 47 -9.66 -11.63 -5.07
C TYR A 47 -8.35 -11.44 -4.32
N ARG A 48 -7.85 -12.50 -3.73
CA ARG A 48 -6.52 -12.57 -3.14
C ARG A 48 -5.68 -13.65 -3.79
N ASP A 49 -4.38 -13.53 -3.66
CA ASP A 49 -3.46 -14.62 -3.98
C ASP A 49 -3.74 -15.86 -3.14
N LEU A 50 -3.36 -17.02 -3.64
CA LEU A 50 -3.51 -18.29 -2.89
C LEU A 50 -2.70 -18.25 -1.56
N TYR A 51 -1.52 -17.62 -1.61
CA TYR A 51 -0.62 -17.40 -0.48
C TYR A 51 -0.24 -15.92 -0.41
N PRO A 52 -1.09 -15.07 0.18
CA PRO A 52 -0.80 -13.65 0.28
C PRO A 52 0.38 -13.39 1.20
N ALA A 53 1.12 -12.32 0.93
CA ALA A 53 2.18 -11.87 1.80
C ALA A 53 1.63 -11.43 3.17
N PRO A 54 2.39 -11.60 4.27
CA PRO A 54 2.01 -11.06 5.57
C PRO A 54 1.89 -9.54 5.48
N GLY A 55 0.98 -8.95 6.25
CA GLY A 55 0.77 -7.51 6.24
C GLY A 55 0.20 -6.95 4.93
N SER A 56 -0.36 -7.79 4.04
CA SER A 56 -1.02 -7.32 2.81
C SER A 56 -2.47 -6.88 3.09
N LEU A 57 -2.98 -5.96 2.25
CA LEU A 57 -4.35 -5.45 2.38
C LEU A 57 -5.41 -6.56 2.38
N VAL A 58 -5.19 -7.65 1.64
CA VAL A 58 -6.12 -8.78 1.58
C VAL A 58 -6.26 -9.55 2.90
N SER A 59 -5.38 -9.32 3.87
CA SER A 59 -5.46 -9.84 5.24
C SER A 59 -6.14 -8.89 6.23
N ALA A 60 -6.62 -7.74 5.77
CA ALA A 60 -7.25 -6.73 6.60
C ALA A 60 -8.47 -7.27 7.36
N ARG A 61 -8.57 -6.93 8.63
CA ARG A 61 -9.76 -7.12 9.44
C ARG A 61 -10.53 -5.81 9.51
N GLN A 62 -11.71 -5.75 8.94
CA GLN A 62 -12.57 -4.59 9.06
C GLN A 62 -13.23 -4.55 10.44
N LEU A 63 -12.95 -3.50 11.20
CA LEU A 63 -13.45 -3.31 12.57
C LEU A 63 -14.74 -2.51 12.61
N GLN A 64 -14.96 -1.66 11.60
CA GLN A 64 -16.10 -0.74 11.54
C GLN A 64 -16.43 -0.33 10.11
N GLY A 65 -17.66 0.14 9.90
CA GLY A 65 -18.14 0.75 8.66
C GLY A 65 -18.79 -0.24 7.71
N LYS A 66 -19.25 0.27 6.56
CA LYS A 66 -19.85 -0.50 5.48
C LYS A 66 -18.77 -1.25 4.70
N GLU A 67 -19.16 -2.21 3.88
CA GLU A 67 -18.28 -2.89 2.94
C GLU A 67 -17.46 -1.90 2.10
N LEU A 68 -16.24 -2.30 1.77
CA LEU A 68 -15.36 -1.54 0.89
C LEU A 68 -15.88 -1.57 -0.55
N SER A 69 -15.81 -0.44 -1.24
CA SER A 69 -16.04 -0.36 -2.68
C SER A 69 -14.75 -0.71 -3.44
N TYR A 70 -14.87 -0.92 -4.74
CA TYR A 70 -13.73 -1.08 -5.66
C TYR A 70 -12.71 0.06 -5.49
N ASN A 71 -13.19 1.31 -5.52
CA ASN A 71 -12.33 2.49 -5.37
C ASN A 71 -11.69 2.56 -3.96
N ASN A 72 -12.44 2.19 -2.91
CA ASN A 72 -11.85 2.14 -1.56
C ASN A 72 -10.70 1.13 -1.48
N ILE A 73 -10.82 -0.04 -2.13
CA ILE A 73 -9.77 -1.07 -2.14
C ILE A 73 -8.56 -0.59 -2.92
N ALA A 74 -8.76 0.00 -4.11
CA ALA A 74 -7.66 0.52 -4.93
C ALA A 74 -6.88 1.64 -4.23
N ASP A 75 -7.59 2.61 -3.65
CA ASP A 75 -6.97 3.71 -2.90
C ASP A 75 -6.32 3.22 -1.59
N ALA A 76 -6.94 2.22 -0.93
CA ALA A 76 -6.40 1.62 0.28
C ALA A 76 -5.08 0.88 0.01
N ASP A 77 -4.99 0.14 -1.10
CA ASP A 77 -3.76 -0.54 -1.50
C ASP A 77 -2.63 0.46 -1.73
N ALA A 78 -2.89 1.54 -2.48
CA ALA A 78 -1.91 2.59 -2.71
C ALA A 78 -1.40 3.23 -1.41
N ALA A 79 -2.32 3.54 -0.48
CA ALA A 79 -1.96 4.12 0.81
C ALA A 79 -1.16 3.14 1.69
N TRP A 80 -1.57 1.86 1.70
CA TRP A 80 -0.97 0.85 2.54
C TRP A 80 0.44 0.46 2.05
N GLU A 81 0.60 0.25 0.75
CA GLU A 81 1.91 -0.05 0.17
C GLU A 81 2.89 1.12 0.39
N CYS A 82 2.45 2.36 0.22
CA CYS A 82 3.26 3.54 0.47
C CYS A 82 3.69 3.65 1.95
N VAL A 83 2.77 3.50 2.91
CA VAL A 83 3.11 3.69 4.33
C VAL A 83 4.05 2.61 4.88
N LYS A 84 4.08 1.43 4.28
CA LYS A 84 4.99 0.34 4.65
C LYS A 84 6.45 0.62 4.27
N SER A 85 6.71 1.59 3.39
CA SER A 85 8.07 1.96 2.98
C SER A 85 8.83 2.74 4.05
N PHE A 86 8.16 3.19 5.12
CA PHE A 86 8.76 4.02 6.16
C PHE A 86 9.08 3.22 7.41
N ASP A 87 10.31 3.40 7.93
CA ASP A 87 10.75 2.81 9.19
C ASP A 87 10.31 3.63 10.41
N ALA A 88 10.27 4.96 10.29
CA ALA A 88 9.75 5.84 11.34
C ALA A 88 8.22 5.83 11.39
N PRO A 89 7.58 6.32 12.48
CA PRO A 89 6.13 6.51 12.49
C PRO A 89 5.70 7.40 11.34
N ALA A 90 4.87 6.88 10.44
CA ALA A 90 4.46 7.55 9.21
C ALA A 90 2.95 7.54 9.02
N CYS A 91 2.47 8.54 8.28
CA CYS A 91 1.11 8.67 7.81
C CYS A 91 1.08 8.99 6.31
N VAL A 92 0.25 8.27 5.58
CA VAL A 92 -0.02 8.48 4.16
C VAL A 92 -1.50 8.77 3.97
N ILE A 93 -1.81 9.82 3.23
CA ILE A 93 -3.16 10.20 2.82
C ILE A 93 -3.25 10.08 1.30
N VAL A 94 -4.17 9.24 0.84
CA VAL A 94 -4.39 8.97 -0.59
C VAL A 94 -5.75 9.44 -1.03
N LYS A 95 -5.79 10.00 -2.23
CA LYS A 95 -7.01 10.34 -2.95
C LYS A 95 -6.84 9.96 -4.43
N HIS A 96 -7.77 9.13 -4.95
CA HIS A 96 -7.73 8.65 -6.35
C HIS A 96 -6.40 7.96 -6.71
N ALA A 97 -6.01 6.98 -5.86
CA ALA A 97 -4.80 6.17 -5.96
C ALA A 97 -3.47 6.96 -5.95
N ASN A 98 -3.50 8.24 -5.60
CA ASN A 98 -2.30 9.06 -5.48
C ASN A 98 -2.17 9.66 -4.08
N PRO A 99 -0.95 9.72 -3.51
CA PRO A 99 -0.71 10.41 -2.25
C PRO A 99 -0.93 11.91 -2.42
N CYS A 100 -1.71 12.51 -1.51
CA CYS A 100 -1.83 13.96 -1.37
C CYS A 100 -1.16 14.48 -0.09
N GLY A 101 -0.74 13.57 0.78
CA GLY A 101 0.03 13.89 1.97
C GLY A 101 0.79 12.67 2.47
N VAL A 102 2.10 12.82 2.65
CA VAL A 102 2.99 11.81 3.22
C VAL A 102 3.91 12.48 4.23
N ALA A 103 4.04 11.92 5.42
CA ALA A 103 4.94 12.46 6.42
C ALA A 103 5.34 11.44 7.48
N GLU A 104 6.53 11.61 8.00
CA GLU A 104 7.03 11.00 9.24
C GLU A 104 6.85 11.93 10.43
N GLY A 105 6.71 11.36 11.61
CA GLY A 105 6.61 12.07 12.88
C GLY A 105 7.23 11.29 14.03
N VAL A 106 7.27 11.87 15.22
CA VAL A 106 7.70 11.16 16.42
C VAL A 106 6.66 10.13 16.87
N ASP A 107 5.40 10.35 16.44
CA ASP A 107 4.25 9.47 16.69
C ASP A 107 3.22 9.56 15.55
N ALA A 108 2.15 8.78 15.66
CA ALA A 108 1.09 8.76 14.66
C ALA A 108 0.34 10.10 14.54
N GLN A 109 0.17 10.82 15.65
CA GLN A 109 -0.52 12.11 15.65
C GLN A 109 0.27 13.17 14.88
N GLU A 110 1.58 13.27 15.15
CA GLU A 110 2.45 14.23 14.45
C GLU A 110 2.59 13.89 12.97
N ALA A 111 2.80 12.60 12.64
CA ALA A 111 2.85 12.13 11.26
C ALA A 111 1.58 12.53 10.49
N TYR A 112 0.40 12.31 11.09
CA TYR A 112 -0.86 12.75 10.48
C TYR A 112 -0.95 14.27 10.32
N ALA A 113 -0.57 15.03 11.34
CA ALA A 113 -0.67 16.49 11.29
C ALA A 113 0.18 17.08 10.16
N LYS A 114 1.39 16.57 9.97
CA LYS A 114 2.29 16.96 8.89
C LYS A 114 1.75 16.53 7.52
N ALA A 115 1.33 15.26 7.37
CA ALA A 115 0.76 14.75 6.12
C ALA A 115 -0.49 15.55 5.72
N PHE A 116 -1.36 15.87 6.67
CA PHE A 116 -2.57 16.66 6.41
C PHE A 116 -2.26 18.09 5.97
N GLN A 117 -1.19 18.71 6.48
CA GLN A 117 -0.80 20.06 6.11
C GLN A 117 -0.35 20.20 4.65
N THR A 118 0.06 19.11 4.01
CA THR A 118 0.54 19.09 2.63
C THR A 118 -0.56 19.56 1.67
N ASP A 119 -1.75 18.97 1.78
CA ASP A 119 -2.93 19.35 0.99
C ASP A 119 -4.23 19.02 1.76
N PRO A 120 -4.68 19.91 2.65
CA PRO A 120 -5.90 19.69 3.43
C PRO A 120 -7.17 19.58 2.57
N THR A 121 -7.16 20.20 1.39
CA THR A 121 -8.32 20.18 0.49
C THR A 121 -8.47 18.81 -0.14
N SER A 122 -7.41 18.22 -0.68
CA SER A 122 -7.44 16.89 -1.27
C SER A 122 -7.61 15.78 -0.23
N ALA A 123 -7.15 16.00 1.00
CA ALA A 123 -7.30 15.04 2.10
C ALA A 123 -8.77 14.78 2.51
N PHE A 124 -9.70 15.69 2.16
CA PHE A 124 -11.12 15.52 2.49
C PHE A 124 -11.73 14.32 1.75
N GLY A 125 -12.26 13.35 2.52
CA GLY A 125 -12.79 12.10 1.98
C GLY A 125 -11.71 11.16 1.42
N GLY A 126 -10.47 11.35 1.82
CA GLY A 126 -9.36 10.49 1.48
C GLY A 126 -9.29 9.22 2.31
N ILE A 127 -8.29 8.41 2.00
CA ILE A 127 -7.92 7.19 2.70
C ILE A 127 -6.62 7.45 3.45
N ILE A 128 -6.59 7.06 4.72
CA ILE A 128 -5.46 7.32 5.61
C ILE A 128 -4.86 5.98 6.08
N ALA A 129 -3.56 5.84 5.94
CA ALA A 129 -2.80 4.71 6.42
C ALA A 129 -1.70 5.14 7.41
N PHE A 130 -1.54 4.35 8.48
CA PHE A 130 -0.45 4.47 9.44
C PHE A 130 0.34 3.18 9.50
N ASN A 131 1.65 3.27 9.70
CA ASN A 131 2.52 2.10 9.95
C ASN A 131 2.72 1.82 11.46
N ARG A 132 2.02 2.53 12.34
CA ARG A 132 2.03 2.36 13.80
C ARG A 132 0.62 2.27 14.34
N THR A 133 0.51 1.82 15.60
CA THR A 133 -0.75 1.80 16.34
C THR A 133 -1.37 3.19 16.39
N VAL A 134 -2.65 3.28 16.04
CA VAL A 134 -3.44 4.51 16.20
C VAL A 134 -3.96 4.57 17.63
N ASP A 135 -3.50 5.56 18.37
CA ASP A 135 -3.95 5.88 19.72
C ASP A 135 -5.09 6.90 19.73
N GLN A 136 -5.53 7.28 20.93
CA GLN A 136 -6.61 8.26 21.12
C GLN A 136 -6.28 9.61 20.48
N ALA A 137 -5.04 10.07 20.57
CA ALA A 137 -4.62 11.38 20.09
C ALA A 137 -4.65 11.44 18.55
N ALA A 138 -4.11 10.41 17.90
CA ALA A 138 -4.17 10.28 16.45
C ALA A 138 -5.62 10.12 15.96
N ALA A 139 -6.44 9.28 16.62
CA ALA A 139 -7.85 9.11 16.31
C ALA A 139 -8.64 10.42 16.44
N GLN A 140 -8.34 11.22 17.47
CA GLN A 140 -8.94 12.54 17.66
C GLN A 140 -8.58 13.50 16.53
N ALA A 141 -7.32 13.51 16.13
CA ALA A 141 -6.85 14.37 15.04
C ALA A 141 -7.54 13.99 13.70
N VAL A 142 -7.55 12.71 13.35
CA VAL A 142 -8.21 12.17 12.14
C VAL A 142 -9.71 12.45 12.14
N SER A 143 -10.36 12.38 13.30
CA SER A 143 -11.81 12.58 13.42
C SER A 143 -12.30 14.00 13.14
N LYS A 144 -11.41 14.98 13.02
CA LYS A 144 -11.77 16.37 12.70
C LYS A 144 -12.19 16.57 11.26
N GLN A 145 -11.90 15.61 10.38
CA GLN A 145 -12.29 15.67 8.97
C GLN A 145 -13.15 14.47 8.57
N PHE A 146 -13.68 14.53 7.36
CA PHE A 146 -14.32 13.38 6.73
C PHE A 146 -13.25 12.47 6.12
N VAL A 147 -13.25 11.20 6.53
CA VAL A 147 -12.34 10.14 6.07
C VAL A 147 -13.18 8.95 5.65
N GLU A 148 -12.87 8.35 4.51
CA GLU A 148 -13.59 7.17 4.04
C GLU A 148 -13.05 5.87 4.62
N VAL A 149 -11.73 5.71 4.66
CA VAL A 149 -11.04 4.53 5.19
C VAL A 149 -9.86 4.97 6.04
N LEU A 150 -9.71 4.32 7.18
CA LEU A 150 -8.57 4.45 8.08
C LEU A 150 -7.94 3.08 8.28
N MET A 151 -6.62 2.99 8.08
CA MET A 151 -5.86 1.74 8.19
C MET A 151 -4.69 1.91 9.15
N ALA A 152 -4.47 0.88 9.97
CA ALA A 152 -3.31 0.80 10.87
C ALA A 152 -3.01 -0.66 11.24
N PRO A 153 -1.78 -0.95 11.74
CA PRO A 153 -1.46 -2.28 12.26
C PRO A 153 -2.29 -2.65 13.50
N ALA A 154 -2.64 -1.67 14.32
CA ALA A 154 -3.44 -1.84 15.52
C ALA A 154 -4.08 -0.52 15.95
N TYR A 155 -5.05 -0.61 16.87
CA TYR A 155 -5.75 0.53 17.47
C TYR A 155 -5.84 0.34 18.98
N THR A 156 -5.72 1.43 19.76
CA THR A 156 -6.04 1.36 21.19
C THR A 156 -7.56 1.29 21.39
N GLY A 157 -7.97 0.79 22.56
CA GLY A 157 -9.40 0.71 22.90
C GLY A 157 -10.09 2.08 22.90
N GLU A 158 -9.40 3.10 23.37
CA GLU A 158 -9.84 4.50 23.40
C GLU A 158 -9.99 5.07 21.99
N ALA A 159 -9.06 4.76 21.10
CA ALA A 159 -9.13 5.15 19.69
C ALA A 159 -10.38 4.54 19.03
N LEU A 160 -10.59 3.23 19.19
CA LEU A 160 -11.78 2.55 18.64
C LEU A 160 -13.08 3.10 19.20
N ALA A 161 -13.13 3.39 20.53
CA ALA A 161 -14.31 3.99 21.14
C ALA A 161 -14.66 5.36 20.54
N MET A 162 -13.64 6.17 20.25
CA MET A 162 -13.80 7.48 19.62
C MET A 162 -14.25 7.35 18.15
N LEU A 163 -13.64 6.47 17.39
CA LEU A 163 -13.94 6.26 15.97
C LEU A 163 -15.35 5.73 15.73
N LYS A 164 -15.97 5.03 16.72
CA LYS A 164 -17.35 4.56 16.65
C LYS A 164 -18.36 5.67 16.38
N ALA A 165 -18.09 6.90 16.82
CA ALA A 165 -18.96 8.05 16.52
C ALA A 165 -19.03 8.40 15.02
N LYS A 166 -18.08 7.92 14.21
CA LYS A 166 -17.99 8.13 12.77
C LYS A 166 -18.54 6.91 12.01
N ALA A 167 -19.85 6.66 12.07
CA ALA A 167 -20.49 5.44 11.56
C ALA A 167 -20.16 5.08 10.09
N ASN A 168 -19.86 6.07 9.26
CA ASN A 168 -19.51 5.87 7.84
C ASN A 168 -18.01 5.63 7.60
N LEU A 169 -17.16 5.83 8.61
CA LEU A 169 -15.72 5.55 8.52
C LEU A 169 -15.50 4.03 8.51
N ARG A 170 -14.76 3.55 7.55
CA ARG A 170 -14.29 2.17 7.50
C ARG A 170 -12.95 2.10 8.21
N VAL A 171 -12.87 1.27 9.24
CA VAL A 171 -11.65 1.08 10.03
C VAL A 171 -11.11 -0.30 9.74
N LEU A 172 -9.89 -0.37 9.22
CA LEU A 172 -9.21 -1.61 8.89
C LEU A 172 -7.98 -1.78 9.79
N GLU A 173 -7.86 -2.98 10.35
CA GLU A 173 -6.66 -3.42 11.04
C GLU A 173 -5.91 -4.42 10.16
N ILE A 174 -4.63 -4.17 9.91
CA ILE A 174 -3.78 -5.01 9.09
C ILE A 174 -2.53 -5.32 9.90
N SER A 175 -2.52 -6.48 10.58
CA SER A 175 -1.36 -6.89 11.38
C SER A 175 -0.10 -6.96 10.52
N LEU A 176 0.99 -6.45 11.03
CA LEU A 176 2.33 -6.60 10.45
C LEU A 176 3.08 -7.81 11.02
N ASP A 177 2.38 -8.69 11.75
CA ASP A 177 2.96 -9.94 12.25
C ASP A 177 3.44 -10.81 11.08
N GLY A 178 4.68 -11.27 11.18
CA GLY A 178 5.31 -12.08 10.12
C GLY A 178 5.98 -11.27 9.01
N VAL A 179 5.81 -9.93 8.98
CA VAL A 179 6.60 -9.05 8.11
C VAL A 179 8.03 -8.98 8.65
N LYS A 180 9.00 -9.20 7.75
CA LYS A 180 10.43 -9.15 8.06
C LYS A 180 11.08 -8.03 7.25
N PRO A 181 11.29 -6.83 7.82
CA PRO A 181 11.86 -5.70 7.08
C PRO A 181 13.19 -6.03 6.37
N GLY A 182 14.06 -6.84 6.99
CA GLY A 182 15.30 -7.35 6.39
C GLY A 182 15.15 -8.66 5.60
N GLY A 183 13.95 -9.07 5.23
CA GLY A 183 13.70 -10.33 4.49
C GLY A 183 14.31 -10.35 3.09
N HIS A 184 14.64 -11.54 2.61
CA HIS A 184 15.30 -11.75 1.30
C HIS A 184 14.35 -11.62 0.11
N SER A 185 13.04 -11.71 0.32
CA SER A 185 12.03 -11.64 -0.74
C SER A 185 10.99 -10.56 -0.44
N ALA A 186 10.36 -10.03 -1.48
CA ALA A 186 9.24 -9.11 -1.33
C ALA A 186 8.13 -9.72 -0.46
N TRP A 187 7.83 -11.02 -0.62
CA TRP A 187 6.84 -11.71 0.20
C TRP A 187 7.19 -11.68 1.70
N GLU A 188 8.45 -11.97 2.08
CA GLU A 188 8.88 -11.91 3.49
C GLU A 188 8.82 -10.48 4.06
N ARG A 189 9.07 -9.49 3.21
CA ARG A 189 8.97 -8.07 3.57
C ARG A 189 7.53 -7.53 3.55
N GLY A 190 6.55 -8.37 3.20
CA GLY A 190 5.14 -7.98 3.12
C GLY A 190 4.84 -7.05 1.95
N LEU A 191 5.69 -7.03 0.92
CA LEU A 191 5.58 -6.16 -0.25
C LEU A 191 5.05 -6.94 -1.45
N ASN A 192 4.44 -6.23 -2.40
CA ASN A 192 4.08 -6.80 -3.69
C ASN A 192 5.35 -7.20 -4.45
N ALA A 193 5.36 -8.41 -5.03
CA ALA A 193 6.47 -8.87 -5.86
C ALA A 193 6.36 -8.38 -7.30
N HIS A 194 5.14 -8.24 -7.80
CA HIS A 194 4.86 -7.85 -9.17
C HIS A 194 3.73 -6.82 -9.22
N ASP A 195 3.84 -5.91 -10.17
CA ASP A 195 2.76 -5.06 -10.62
C ASP A 195 2.20 -5.59 -11.93
N VAL A 196 0.87 -5.64 -12.06
CA VAL A 196 0.16 -6.31 -13.16
C VAL A 196 -0.91 -5.39 -13.73
N LYS A 197 -0.81 -5.10 -15.05
CA LYS A 197 -1.76 -4.25 -15.75
C LYS A 197 -2.34 -4.92 -16.98
N ARG A 198 -3.67 -4.91 -17.11
CA ARG A 198 -4.36 -5.34 -18.34
C ARG A 198 -4.17 -4.30 -19.45
N VAL A 199 -3.80 -4.76 -20.64
CA VAL A 199 -3.65 -3.92 -21.84
C VAL A 199 -4.26 -4.64 -23.04
N GLY A 200 -5.37 -4.14 -23.52
CA GLY A 200 -6.10 -4.82 -24.60
C GLY A 200 -6.38 -6.28 -24.26
N SER A 201 -5.94 -7.19 -25.11
CA SER A 201 -6.01 -8.65 -24.88
C SER A 201 -4.75 -9.22 -24.20
N GLY A 202 -3.83 -8.34 -23.79
CA GLY A 202 -2.55 -8.71 -23.18
C GLY A 202 -2.47 -8.40 -21.69
N LEU A 203 -1.29 -8.66 -21.13
CA LEU A 203 -0.94 -8.42 -19.75
C LEU A 203 0.49 -7.87 -19.69
N LEU A 204 0.67 -6.74 -19.03
CA LEU A 204 1.98 -6.26 -18.63
C LEU A 204 2.24 -6.75 -17.20
N ILE A 205 3.42 -7.32 -16.98
CA ILE A 205 3.89 -7.73 -15.67
C ILE A 205 5.29 -7.14 -15.51
N GLN A 206 5.52 -6.44 -14.41
CA GLN A 206 6.84 -5.95 -14.01
C GLN A 206 7.11 -6.33 -12.56
N SER A 207 8.37 -6.29 -12.13
CA SER A 207 8.67 -6.28 -10.69
C SER A 207 8.08 -5.02 -10.08
N ALA A 208 7.52 -5.12 -8.88
CA ALA A 208 7.10 -3.94 -8.14
C ALA A 208 8.31 -3.04 -7.86
N ASP A 209 8.09 -1.74 -7.76
CA ASP A 209 9.11 -0.77 -7.40
C ASP A 209 9.39 -0.84 -5.90
N ASN A 210 10.28 -1.77 -5.55
CA ASN A 210 10.77 -2.02 -4.20
C ASN A 210 12.24 -1.58 -4.05
N HIS A 211 12.68 -0.63 -4.89
CA HIS A 211 14.04 -0.13 -4.85
C HIS A 211 14.18 0.91 -3.73
N GLU A 212 15.16 0.71 -2.88
CA GLU A 212 15.52 1.64 -1.82
C GLU A 212 16.81 2.35 -2.23
N LEU A 213 16.76 3.68 -2.34
CA LEU A 213 17.93 4.50 -2.61
C LEU A 213 18.75 4.69 -1.34
N ALA A 214 20.04 4.49 -1.47
CA ALA A 214 21.00 4.86 -0.44
C ALA A 214 21.77 6.12 -0.83
N ARG A 215 22.31 6.84 0.15
CA ARG A 215 23.14 8.04 -0.09
C ARG A 215 24.29 7.79 -1.08
N ALA A 216 24.85 6.58 -1.09
CA ALA A 216 25.92 6.21 -2.00
C ALA A 216 25.51 6.11 -3.48
N ASP A 217 24.21 6.02 -3.74
CA ASP A 217 23.66 5.94 -5.10
C ASP A 217 23.56 7.32 -5.77
N PHE A 218 23.64 8.40 -4.98
CA PHE A 218 23.57 9.77 -5.51
C PHE A 218 24.87 10.14 -6.24
N LYS A 219 24.69 10.66 -7.44
CA LYS A 219 25.78 11.23 -8.24
C LYS A 219 25.57 12.72 -8.43
N LEU A 220 26.49 13.53 -7.92
CA LEU A 220 26.49 14.96 -8.17
C LEU A 220 26.78 15.23 -9.66
N VAL A 221 25.81 15.81 -10.37
CA VAL A 221 25.93 16.14 -11.80
C VAL A 221 25.85 17.66 -12.06
N THR A 222 25.64 18.46 -11.02
CA THR A 222 25.55 19.92 -11.08
C THR A 222 26.79 20.57 -10.48
N GLN A 223 27.02 21.86 -10.80
CA GLN A 223 28.15 22.61 -10.23
C GLN A 223 27.95 22.91 -8.73
N LYS A 224 26.70 23.08 -8.29
CA LYS A 224 26.38 23.32 -6.89
C LYS A 224 26.09 22.01 -6.19
N ALA A 225 26.85 21.73 -5.15
CA ALA A 225 26.58 20.57 -4.27
C ALA A 225 25.30 20.79 -3.44
N PRO A 226 24.48 19.75 -3.21
CA PRO A 226 23.36 19.80 -2.29
C PRO A 226 23.86 19.95 -0.84
N THR A 227 23.05 20.55 0.00
CA THR A 227 23.26 20.51 1.46
C THR A 227 22.86 19.14 2.00
N GLU A 228 23.29 18.81 3.25
CA GLU A 228 22.89 17.58 3.94
C GLU A 228 21.36 17.47 4.03
N GLN A 229 20.67 18.54 4.41
CA GLN A 229 19.21 18.57 4.47
C GLN A 229 18.56 18.25 3.12
N GLN A 230 19.10 18.78 2.02
CA GLN A 230 18.56 18.47 0.69
C GLN A 230 18.80 17.01 0.28
N ILE A 231 19.88 16.39 0.75
CA ILE A 231 20.09 14.96 0.54
C ILE A 231 19.09 14.13 1.34
N ASP A 232 18.85 14.51 2.61
CA ASP A 232 17.84 13.84 3.44
C ASP A 232 16.43 13.99 2.84
N ASP A 233 16.09 15.19 2.34
CA ASP A 233 14.81 15.44 1.63
C ASP A 233 14.68 14.58 0.37
N LEU A 234 15.78 14.38 -0.39
CA LEU A 234 15.79 13.53 -1.59
C LEU A 234 15.67 12.04 -1.26
N LEU A 235 16.20 11.61 -0.11
CA LEU A 235 16.05 10.22 0.35
C LEU A 235 14.63 9.93 0.84
N PHE A 236 13.95 10.95 1.38
CA PHE A 236 12.55 10.84 1.79
C PHE A 236 11.60 10.78 0.58
N ALA A 237 11.86 11.53 -0.48
CA ALA A 237 10.97 11.67 -1.64
C ALA A 237 11.02 10.46 -2.57
#